data_f6afb6bd739bf9b79076ad459cd191ec
#
_entry.id   f6afb6bd739bf9b79076ad459cd191ec
#
_cell.length_a   1.000
_cell.length_b   1.000
_cell.length_c   1.000
_cell.angle_alpha   90.00
_cell.angle_beta   90.00
_cell.angle_gamma   90.00
#
_symmetry.space_group_name_H-M   'P 1'
#
loop_
_entity.id
_entity.type
_entity.pdbx_description
1 polymer ?
#
loop_
_entity_poly.entity_id
_entity_poly.type
_entity_poly.pdbx_seq_one_letter_code
_entity_poly.pdbx_strand_id
1 'polypeptide(L)'
;MTHTLHLILNVLLGVVAVLVALALFSAYVAHRVTRAFPPEGRFVDIDGDRLHYVEYGSGPPLVFVHGLAGQWRNFAYLPLTRLAQQHRVILVDRPGAGRSLRGAGSQANVFAQARTIAAFMEALKLERPVLVGHSLGGAIALAVGLNHPEHVSRLALIAPLSHELSAPPGPFKPLMLPSPLVRRFVSWTFAIPMTILTGRKAVAHVFAPDAVPDDFAVKGGGLLGLRPHVFYATATDLLSAPVDLPAMERRYADLTVPVDVLYGHADPILDWRTHGEALAQKSPRVRLKVVEGGHMLPVTIPDATADWLLEVAAAPVDAGAARAHVEH
;
A
#
# COMPACT_ATOMS: atom_id res chain seq x y z
N MET A 1 23.75 -29.58 41.46
CA MET A 1 23.41 -28.17 41.18
C MET A 1 24.31 -27.51 40.10
N THR A 2 25.63 -27.66 40.16
CA THR A 2 26.55 -27.02 39.19
C THR A 2 26.37 -27.49 37.74
N HIS A 3 26.22 -28.79 37.47
CA HIS A 3 26.06 -29.34 36.12
C HIS A 3 24.76 -28.84 35.44
N THR A 4 23.65 -28.78 36.15
CA THR A 4 22.37 -28.27 35.62
C THR A 4 22.48 -26.78 35.29
N LEU A 5 23.14 -25.99 36.13
CA LEU A 5 23.36 -24.57 35.89
C LEU A 5 24.23 -24.31 34.64
N HIS A 6 25.34 -25.09 34.47
CA HIS A 6 26.16 -25.02 33.27
C HIS A 6 25.38 -25.41 31.99
N LEU A 7 24.52 -26.43 32.05
CA LEU A 7 23.69 -26.82 30.90
C LEU A 7 22.71 -25.71 30.52
N ILE A 8 22.01 -25.13 31.51
CA ILE A 8 21.10 -24.00 31.27
C ILE A 8 21.84 -22.81 30.65
N LEU A 9 23.02 -22.47 31.21
CA LEU A 9 23.82 -21.35 30.69
C LEU A 9 24.27 -21.62 29.25
N ASN A 10 24.71 -22.81 28.91
CA ASN A 10 25.12 -23.17 27.55
C ASN A 10 23.95 -23.12 26.57
N VAL A 11 22.77 -23.58 26.98
CA VAL A 11 21.54 -23.47 26.14
C VAL A 11 21.18 -22.01 25.91
N LEU A 12 21.20 -21.19 26.96
CA LEU A 12 20.93 -19.75 26.83
C LEU A 12 21.93 -19.06 25.92
N LEU A 13 23.20 -19.34 26.05
CA LEU A 13 24.27 -18.81 25.18
C LEU A 13 24.05 -19.26 23.73
N GLY A 14 23.67 -20.51 23.50
CA GLY A 14 23.33 -21.04 22.18
C GLY A 14 22.14 -20.30 21.55
N VAL A 15 21.07 -20.08 22.31
CA VAL A 15 19.91 -19.33 21.87
C VAL A 15 20.28 -17.87 21.50
N VAL A 16 21.04 -17.20 22.36
CA VAL A 16 21.51 -15.83 22.10
C VAL A 16 22.36 -15.78 20.83
N ALA A 17 23.29 -16.74 20.65
CA ALA A 17 24.16 -16.81 19.48
C ALA A 17 23.30 -16.97 18.16
N VAL A 18 22.28 -17.82 18.20
CA VAL A 18 21.35 -17.99 17.06
C VAL A 18 20.60 -16.69 16.76
N LEU A 19 20.06 -16.03 17.78
CA LEU A 19 19.32 -14.76 17.60
C LEU A 19 20.24 -13.65 17.04
N VAL A 20 21.47 -13.56 17.52
CA VAL A 20 22.46 -12.62 16.97
C VAL A 20 22.78 -12.95 15.51
N ALA A 21 22.98 -14.23 15.18
CA ALA A 21 23.23 -14.65 13.80
C ALA A 21 22.08 -14.30 12.88
N LEU A 22 20.82 -14.49 13.31
CA LEU A 22 19.61 -14.09 12.56
C LEU A 22 19.53 -12.57 12.37
N ALA A 23 19.86 -11.80 13.39
CA ALA A 23 19.87 -10.34 13.30
C ALA A 23 20.96 -9.83 12.34
N LEU A 24 22.15 -10.39 12.41
CA LEU A 24 23.25 -10.09 11.48
C LEU A 24 22.91 -10.48 10.04
N PHE A 25 22.27 -11.64 9.84
CA PHE A 25 21.78 -12.06 8.54
C PHE A 25 20.73 -11.09 7.99
N SER A 26 19.76 -10.68 8.81
CA SER A 26 18.75 -9.71 8.43
C SER A 26 19.36 -8.35 8.06
N ALA A 27 20.34 -7.88 8.83
CA ALA A 27 21.09 -6.66 8.54
C ALA A 27 21.88 -6.77 7.22
N TYR A 28 22.54 -7.92 6.99
CA TYR A 28 23.27 -8.19 5.74
C TYR A 28 22.33 -8.16 4.52
N VAL A 29 21.20 -8.87 4.57
CA VAL A 29 20.22 -8.88 3.48
C VAL A 29 19.69 -7.47 3.23
N ALA A 30 19.29 -6.74 4.28
CA ALA A 30 18.83 -5.36 4.17
C ALA A 30 19.88 -4.44 3.51
N HIS A 31 21.15 -4.59 3.89
CA HIS A 31 22.26 -3.85 3.30
C HIS A 31 22.43 -4.16 1.80
N ARG A 32 22.41 -5.47 1.44
CA ARG A 32 22.53 -5.92 0.04
C ARG A 32 21.38 -5.38 -0.82
N VAL A 33 20.14 -5.50 -0.33
CA VAL A 33 18.94 -4.99 -1.01
C VAL A 33 19.01 -3.46 -1.14
N THR A 34 19.39 -2.76 -0.09
CA THR A 34 19.50 -1.30 -0.12
C THR A 34 20.51 -0.81 -1.16
N ARG A 35 21.64 -1.53 -1.32
CA ARG A 35 22.64 -1.22 -2.34
C ARG A 35 22.21 -1.57 -3.76
N ALA A 36 21.47 -2.67 -3.92
CA ALA A 36 20.99 -3.12 -5.23
C ALA A 36 19.91 -2.19 -5.82
N PHE A 37 19.20 -1.47 -4.95
CA PHE A 37 18.14 -0.52 -5.35
C PHE A 37 18.50 0.89 -4.83
N PRO A 38 19.37 1.64 -5.50
CA PRO A 38 19.63 3.01 -5.11
C PRO A 38 18.34 3.84 -5.15
N PRO A 39 18.19 4.89 -4.34
CA PRO A 39 17.01 5.75 -4.37
C PRO A 39 16.94 6.48 -5.72
N GLU A 40 15.82 6.31 -6.41
CA GLU A 40 15.40 7.14 -7.53
C GLU A 40 14.42 8.18 -6.97
N GLY A 41 14.35 9.37 -7.56
CA GLY A 41 13.38 10.38 -7.11
C GLY A 41 13.87 11.28 -5.98
N ARG A 42 12.92 11.74 -5.16
CA ARG A 42 13.13 12.81 -4.18
C ARG A 42 12.57 12.45 -2.82
N PHE A 43 12.92 13.26 -1.82
CA PHE A 43 12.39 13.17 -0.46
C PHE A 43 11.76 14.50 -0.07
N VAL A 44 10.73 14.43 0.76
CA VAL A 44 10.11 15.58 1.42
C VAL A 44 9.78 15.21 2.87
N ASP A 45 10.01 16.13 3.79
CA ASP A 45 9.71 15.96 5.20
C ASP A 45 8.30 16.51 5.48
N ILE A 46 7.42 15.68 6.04
CA ILE A 46 6.02 15.99 6.36
C ILE A 46 5.75 15.58 7.82
N ASP A 47 5.56 16.54 8.71
CA ASP A 47 5.16 16.33 10.11
C ASP A 47 5.97 15.25 10.85
N GLY A 48 7.28 15.18 10.58
CA GLY A 48 8.21 14.20 11.17
C GLY A 48 8.33 12.90 10.37
N ASP A 49 7.50 12.64 9.39
CA ASP A 49 7.70 11.60 8.37
C ASP A 49 8.63 12.10 7.28
N ARG A 50 9.48 11.25 6.74
CA ARG A 50 10.26 11.54 5.55
C ARG A 50 9.77 10.70 4.39
N LEU A 51 9.03 11.33 3.47
CA LEU A 51 8.42 10.66 2.33
C LEU A 51 9.33 10.66 1.12
N HIS A 52 9.49 9.51 0.53
CA HIS A 52 10.12 9.31 -0.78
C HIS A 52 9.06 9.29 -1.87
N TYR A 53 9.35 9.91 -3.01
CA TYR A 53 8.50 9.85 -4.19
C TYR A 53 9.31 9.92 -5.47
N VAL A 54 8.74 9.39 -6.54
CA VAL A 54 9.23 9.55 -7.91
C VAL A 54 8.21 10.32 -8.74
N GLU A 55 8.69 11.05 -9.74
CA GLU A 55 7.89 11.96 -10.52
C GLU A 55 8.24 11.87 -12.00
N TYR A 56 7.23 11.86 -12.87
CA TYR A 56 7.36 11.81 -14.32
C TYR A 56 6.40 12.82 -14.98
N GLY A 57 6.83 13.44 -16.09
CA GLY A 57 6.00 14.32 -16.89
C GLY A 57 5.66 15.66 -16.24
N SER A 58 4.66 16.31 -16.82
CA SER A 58 4.14 17.62 -16.39
C SER A 58 2.66 17.72 -16.75
N GLY A 59 1.93 18.71 -16.20
CA GLY A 59 0.50 18.91 -16.43
C GLY A 59 -0.35 18.59 -15.19
N PRO A 60 -1.65 18.30 -15.34
CA PRO A 60 -2.53 17.98 -14.22
C PRO A 60 -2.00 16.78 -13.41
N PRO A 61 -1.92 16.89 -12.07
CA PRO A 61 -1.22 15.89 -11.29
C PRO A 61 -2.07 14.64 -11.02
N LEU A 62 -1.43 13.45 -11.14
CA LEU A 62 -1.90 12.15 -10.67
C LEU A 62 -1.00 11.70 -9.52
N VAL A 63 -1.55 11.50 -8.32
CA VAL A 63 -0.80 11.06 -7.15
C VAL A 63 -1.17 9.62 -6.81
N PHE A 64 -0.20 8.72 -6.77
CA PHE A 64 -0.39 7.29 -6.58
C PHE A 64 0.03 6.85 -5.17
N VAL A 65 -0.88 6.20 -4.46
CA VAL A 65 -0.68 5.65 -3.11
C VAL A 65 -0.87 4.14 -3.14
N HIS A 66 0.20 3.41 -2.83
CA HIS A 66 0.27 1.95 -2.89
C HIS A 66 -0.41 1.25 -1.70
N GLY A 67 -0.63 -0.05 -1.83
CA GLY A 67 -1.24 -0.92 -0.82
C GLY A 67 -0.32 -1.35 0.32
N LEU A 68 -0.83 -2.28 1.15
CA LEU A 68 -0.08 -2.90 2.24
C LEU A 68 1.13 -3.68 1.68
N ALA A 69 2.26 -3.65 2.38
CA ALA A 69 3.52 -4.26 1.96
C ALA A 69 4.05 -3.77 0.60
N GLY A 70 3.40 -2.78 -0.02
CA GLY A 70 3.78 -2.22 -1.30
C GLY A 70 4.77 -1.06 -1.17
N GLN A 71 5.07 -0.48 -2.32
CA GLN A 71 5.82 0.75 -2.51
C GLN A 71 5.61 1.25 -3.96
N TRP A 72 6.14 2.42 -4.33
CA TRP A 72 5.87 3.06 -5.62
C TRP A 72 6.08 2.14 -6.85
N ARG A 73 7.03 1.18 -6.81
CA ARG A 73 7.31 0.26 -7.92
C ARG A 73 6.18 -0.74 -8.20
N ASN A 74 5.19 -0.86 -7.32
CA ASN A 74 3.99 -1.63 -7.64
C ASN A 74 3.21 -1.03 -8.83
N PHE A 75 3.44 0.25 -9.13
CA PHE A 75 2.90 0.93 -10.30
C PHE A 75 3.88 1.00 -11.49
N ALA A 76 5.10 0.43 -11.38
CA ALA A 76 6.12 0.50 -12.42
C ALA A 76 5.80 -0.35 -13.66
N TYR A 77 4.75 -1.15 -13.62
CA TYR A 77 4.23 -1.89 -14.78
C TYR A 77 3.29 -1.03 -15.63
N LEU A 78 2.64 -0.05 -15.05
CA LEU A 78 1.86 0.92 -15.82
C LEU A 78 2.74 1.60 -16.88
N PRO A 79 2.22 1.91 -18.06
CA PRO A 79 2.93 2.69 -19.08
C PRO A 79 3.12 4.15 -18.61
N LEU A 80 4.00 4.35 -17.60
CA LEU A 80 4.22 5.65 -16.96
C LEU A 80 4.63 6.73 -17.94
N THR A 81 5.38 6.37 -19.00
CA THR A 81 5.73 7.31 -20.08
C THR A 81 4.51 7.82 -20.83
N ARG A 82 3.49 6.96 -21.05
CA ARG A 82 2.23 7.35 -21.69
C ARG A 82 1.39 8.27 -20.78
N LEU A 83 1.27 7.92 -19.51
CA LEU A 83 0.60 8.78 -18.53
C LEU A 83 1.30 10.14 -18.40
N ALA A 84 2.62 10.14 -18.41
CA ALA A 84 3.46 11.33 -18.29
C ALA A 84 3.43 12.27 -19.52
N GLN A 85 2.87 11.83 -20.65
CA GLN A 85 2.66 12.72 -21.81
C GLN A 85 1.62 13.81 -21.54
N GLN A 86 0.66 13.55 -20.67
CA GLN A 86 -0.47 14.44 -20.39
C GLN A 86 -0.57 14.85 -18.91
N HIS A 87 0.13 14.15 -18.02
CA HIS A 87 0.00 14.30 -16.58
C HIS A 87 1.36 14.40 -15.87
N ARG A 88 1.36 15.11 -14.76
CA ARG A 88 2.43 15.04 -13.75
C ARG A 88 2.13 13.82 -12.86
N VAL A 89 2.82 12.70 -13.12
CA VAL A 89 2.63 11.42 -12.43
C VAL A 89 3.55 11.35 -11.22
N ILE A 90 3.00 11.28 -10.02
CA ILE A 90 3.72 11.27 -8.75
C ILE A 90 3.37 9.98 -8.01
N LEU A 91 4.39 9.17 -7.72
CA LEU A 91 4.25 7.87 -7.06
C LEU A 91 4.94 7.96 -5.70
N VAL A 92 4.17 7.96 -4.61
CA VAL A 92 4.70 8.15 -3.25
C VAL A 92 4.83 6.83 -2.51
N ASP A 93 5.94 6.66 -1.79
CA ASP A 93 6.06 5.62 -0.77
C ASP A 93 5.38 6.12 0.52
N ARG A 94 4.41 5.34 1.03
CA ARG A 94 3.71 5.67 2.30
C ARG A 94 4.69 5.67 3.49
N PRO A 95 4.37 6.34 4.61
CA PRO A 95 5.23 6.36 5.79
C PRO A 95 5.69 4.96 6.21
N GLY A 96 7.01 4.74 6.29
CA GLY A 96 7.64 3.46 6.65
C GLY A 96 7.72 2.41 5.53
N ALA A 97 7.11 2.65 4.38
CA ALA A 97 7.19 1.77 3.21
C ALA A 97 8.26 2.26 2.23
N GLY A 98 8.67 1.38 1.30
CA GLY A 98 9.63 1.75 0.26
C GLY A 98 10.89 2.39 0.84
N ARG A 99 11.15 3.62 0.47
CA ARG A 99 12.26 4.44 0.97
C ARG A 99 11.82 5.48 2.00
N SER A 100 10.51 5.58 2.27
CA SER A 100 9.99 6.49 3.27
C SER A 100 10.29 6.02 4.69
N LEU A 101 10.44 6.97 5.59
CA LEU A 101 10.61 6.74 7.01
C LEU A 101 9.40 7.29 7.75
N ARG A 102 8.84 6.49 8.66
CA ARG A 102 7.80 6.94 9.58
C ARG A 102 8.46 7.55 10.81
N GLY A 103 8.05 8.76 11.19
CA GLY A 103 8.49 9.43 12.40
C GLY A 103 8.05 8.70 13.67
N ALA A 104 8.79 8.90 14.75
CA ALA A 104 8.54 8.20 16.01
C ALA A 104 7.16 8.51 16.62
N GLY A 105 6.60 9.69 16.35
CA GLY A 105 5.28 10.12 16.81
C GLY A 105 4.15 9.91 15.79
N SER A 106 4.49 9.44 14.58
CA SER A 106 3.53 9.30 13.49
C SER A 106 2.70 8.03 13.65
N GLN A 107 1.37 8.18 13.60
CA GLN A 107 0.42 7.08 13.68
C GLN A 107 0.28 6.36 12.34
N ALA A 108 -0.14 5.08 12.38
CA ALA A 108 -0.24 4.24 11.20
C ALA A 108 -1.69 3.96 10.75
N ASN A 109 -2.69 4.47 11.46
CA ASN A 109 -4.08 4.32 11.09
C ASN A 109 -4.41 5.12 9.82
N VAL A 110 -5.51 4.80 9.18
CA VAL A 110 -5.89 5.33 7.87
C VAL A 110 -6.04 6.86 7.89
N PHE A 111 -6.69 7.41 8.90
CA PHE A 111 -6.87 8.86 9.01
C PHE A 111 -5.55 9.62 9.21
N ALA A 112 -4.62 9.05 9.97
CA ALA A 112 -3.29 9.67 10.11
C ALA A 112 -2.52 9.67 8.80
N GLN A 113 -2.51 8.54 8.09
CA GLN A 113 -1.86 8.48 6.78
C GLN A 113 -2.55 9.37 5.74
N ALA A 114 -3.88 9.53 5.81
CA ALA A 114 -4.60 10.46 4.94
C ALA A 114 -4.17 11.92 5.16
N ARG A 115 -4.00 12.34 6.42
CA ARG A 115 -3.42 13.67 6.74
C ARG A 115 -2.02 13.83 6.18
N THR A 116 -1.16 12.82 6.33
CA THR A 116 0.21 12.86 5.77
C THR A 116 0.19 12.98 4.25
N ILE A 117 -0.72 12.26 3.55
CA ILE A 117 -0.85 12.37 2.08
C ILE A 117 -1.43 13.73 1.67
N ALA A 118 -2.40 14.29 2.39
CA ALA A 118 -2.92 15.63 2.13
C ALA A 118 -1.81 16.69 2.29
N ALA A 119 -1.07 16.65 3.41
CA ALA A 119 0.07 17.54 3.64
C ALA A 119 1.21 17.36 2.61
N PHE A 120 1.42 16.12 2.13
CA PHE A 120 2.35 15.84 1.03
C PHE A 120 1.94 16.55 -0.27
N MET A 121 0.65 16.47 -0.64
CA MET A 121 0.13 17.16 -1.83
C MET A 121 0.25 18.68 -1.70
N GLU A 122 0.00 19.23 -0.51
CA GLU A 122 0.16 20.64 -0.20
C GLU A 122 1.62 21.08 -0.28
N ALA A 123 2.55 20.34 0.32
CA ALA A 123 3.99 20.63 0.29
C ALA A 123 4.56 20.64 -1.14
N LEU A 124 4.02 19.82 -2.04
CA LEU A 124 4.36 19.80 -3.46
C LEU A 124 3.56 20.82 -4.29
N LYS A 125 2.69 21.61 -3.65
CA LYS A 125 1.83 22.64 -4.28
C LYS A 125 1.01 22.05 -5.44
N LEU A 126 0.40 20.89 -5.22
CA LEU A 126 -0.42 20.22 -6.22
C LEU A 126 -1.83 20.82 -6.22
N GLU A 127 -2.27 21.32 -7.35
CA GLU A 127 -3.61 21.88 -7.51
C GLU A 127 -4.63 20.75 -7.76
N ARG A 128 -5.30 20.32 -6.69
CA ARG A 128 -6.38 19.33 -6.70
C ARG A 128 -6.12 18.12 -7.62
N PRO A 129 -5.08 17.30 -7.32
CA PRO A 129 -4.76 16.12 -8.11
C PRO A 129 -5.89 15.11 -8.16
N VAL A 130 -5.87 14.23 -9.16
CA VAL A 130 -6.53 12.93 -9.06
C VAL A 130 -5.70 12.06 -8.12
N LEU A 131 -6.31 11.61 -7.02
CA LEU A 131 -5.64 10.74 -6.06
C LEU A 131 -5.95 9.29 -6.40
N VAL A 132 -4.91 8.56 -6.81
CA VAL A 132 -4.98 7.15 -7.18
C VAL A 132 -4.57 6.30 -5.99
N GLY A 133 -5.46 5.43 -5.51
CA GLY A 133 -5.20 4.56 -4.37
C GLY A 133 -5.38 3.08 -4.71
N HIS A 134 -4.37 2.25 -4.42
CA HIS A 134 -4.48 0.80 -4.57
C HIS A 134 -4.61 0.13 -3.20
N SER A 135 -5.59 -0.77 -3.03
CA SER A 135 -5.76 -1.59 -1.82
C SER A 135 -5.86 -0.72 -0.55
N LEU A 136 -4.96 -0.85 0.43
CA LEU A 136 -4.87 0.05 1.60
C LEU A 136 -4.67 1.52 1.19
N GLY A 137 -3.94 1.79 0.09
CA GLY A 137 -3.85 3.14 -0.48
C GLY A 137 -5.21 3.68 -0.92
N GLY A 138 -6.13 2.81 -1.31
CA GLY A 138 -7.52 3.16 -1.60
C GLY A 138 -8.29 3.58 -0.35
N ALA A 139 -8.11 2.90 0.79
CA ALA A 139 -8.67 3.35 2.08
C ALA A 139 -8.15 4.73 2.47
N ILE A 140 -6.84 4.95 2.30
CA ILE A 140 -6.22 6.25 2.58
C ILE A 140 -6.79 7.34 1.65
N ALA A 141 -6.95 7.05 0.37
CA ALA A 141 -7.54 7.98 -0.59
C ALA A 141 -9.01 8.30 -0.25
N LEU A 142 -9.81 7.29 0.15
CA LEU A 142 -11.18 7.51 0.64
C LEU A 142 -11.20 8.41 1.88
N ALA A 143 -10.27 8.21 2.81
CA ALA A 143 -10.14 9.04 3.99
C ALA A 143 -9.72 10.49 3.65
N VAL A 144 -8.89 10.69 2.62
CA VAL A 144 -8.60 12.04 2.08
C VAL A 144 -9.89 12.65 1.50
N GLY A 145 -10.65 11.91 0.69
CA GLY A 145 -11.92 12.40 0.14
C GLY A 145 -12.98 12.77 1.18
N LEU A 146 -12.96 12.10 2.34
CA LEU A 146 -13.87 12.37 3.46
C LEU A 146 -13.42 13.55 4.35
N ASN A 147 -12.12 13.70 4.58
CA ASN A 147 -11.59 14.64 5.58
C ASN A 147 -10.84 15.83 4.98
N HIS A 148 -10.41 15.75 3.73
CA HIS A 148 -9.60 16.74 3.02
C HIS A 148 -10.05 16.87 1.55
N PRO A 149 -11.37 16.97 1.24
CA PRO A 149 -11.88 16.96 -0.13
C PRO A 149 -11.37 18.14 -0.97
N GLU A 150 -10.96 19.22 -0.33
CA GLU A 150 -10.39 20.42 -0.98
C GLU A 150 -9.05 20.15 -1.66
N HIS A 151 -8.30 19.14 -1.21
CA HIS A 151 -6.99 18.78 -1.75
C HIS A 151 -7.04 17.88 -2.99
N VAL A 152 -8.21 17.38 -3.38
CA VAL A 152 -8.33 16.46 -4.52
C VAL A 152 -9.45 16.87 -5.47
N SER A 153 -9.30 16.57 -6.76
CA SER A 153 -10.36 16.76 -7.74
C SER A 153 -11.26 15.53 -7.84
N ARG A 154 -10.69 14.35 -7.63
CA ARG A 154 -11.32 13.04 -7.83
C ARG A 154 -10.48 11.95 -7.17
N LEU A 155 -11.11 10.83 -6.83
CA LEU A 155 -10.44 9.61 -6.40
C LEU A 155 -10.52 8.56 -7.50
N ALA A 156 -9.40 7.92 -7.82
CA ALA A 156 -9.32 6.76 -8.71
C ALA A 156 -8.81 5.55 -7.90
N LEU A 157 -9.68 4.64 -7.57
CA LEU A 157 -9.40 3.58 -6.60
C LEU A 157 -9.29 2.23 -7.30
N ILE A 158 -8.19 1.52 -7.09
CA ILE A 158 -7.93 0.21 -7.66
C ILE A 158 -7.98 -0.81 -6.53
N ALA A 159 -8.95 -1.74 -6.58
CA ALA A 159 -9.18 -2.75 -5.55
C ALA A 159 -9.10 -2.19 -4.11
N PRO A 160 -9.84 -1.09 -3.77
CA PRO A 160 -9.67 -0.40 -2.50
C PRO A 160 -10.15 -1.22 -1.31
N LEU A 161 -9.43 -1.16 -0.19
CA LEU A 161 -9.95 -1.54 1.12
C LEU A 161 -10.93 -0.44 1.57
N SER A 162 -12.22 -0.74 1.64
CA SER A 162 -13.26 0.24 1.99
C SER A 162 -14.09 -0.15 3.20
N HIS A 163 -14.21 -1.43 3.50
CA HIS A 163 -15.01 -1.97 4.59
C HIS A 163 -14.17 -2.82 5.53
N GLU A 164 -14.70 -3.01 6.74
CA GLU A 164 -14.04 -3.84 7.74
C GLU A 164 -13.93 -5.30 7.26
N LEU A 165 -12.79 -5.92 7.58
CA LEU A 165 -12.54 -7.33 7.31
C LEU A 165 -12.79 -8.13 8.59
N SER A 166 -13.51 -9.23 8.50
CA SER A 166 -13.71 -10.16 9.62
C SER A 166 -12.41 -10.80 10.11
N ALA A 167 -11.43 -10.93 9.21
CA ALA A 167 -10.09 -11.42 9.51
C ALA A 167 -9.10 -10.94 8.45
N PRO A 168 -7.81 -10.80 8.79
CA PRO A 168 -6.78 -10.46 7.80
C PRO A 168 -6.67 -11.59 6.76
N PRO A 169 -6.50 -11.24 5.46
CA PRO A 169 -6.27 -12.24 4.41
C PRO A 169 -5.08 -13.15 4.74
N GLY A 170 -5.17 -14.41 4.30
CA GLY A 170 -4.23 -15.48 4.64
C GLY A 170 -2.75 -15.11 4.60
N PRO A 171 -2.24 -14.47 3.51
CA PRO A 171 -0.84 -14.08 3.38
C PRO A 171 -0.34 -13.11 4.46
N PHE A 172 -1.24 -12.33 5.07
CA PHE A 172 -0.89 -11.31 6.06
C PHE A 172 -1.02 -11.77 7.52
N LYS A 173 -1.56 -12.97 7.78
CA LYS A 173 -1.69 -13.51 9.15
C LYS A 173 -0.37 -13.50 9.95
N PRO A 174 0.81 -13.83 9.38
CA PRO A 174 2.09 -13.80 10.13
C PRO A 174 2.51 -12.40 10.59
N LEU A 175 1.92 -11.34 10.04
CA LEU A 175 2.17 -9.95 10.42
C LEU A 175 1.36 -9.50 11.64
N MET A 176 0.40 -10.31 12.10
CA MET A 176 -0.46 -10.01 13.26
C MET A 176 0.31 -10.13 14.57
N LEU A 177 1.19 -9.18 14.83
CA LEU A 177 2.05 -9.08 16.01
C LEU A 177 1.66 -7.85 16.84
N PRO A 178 0.75 -7.94 17.83
CA PRO A 178 0.20 -6.78 18.53
C PRO A 178 1.24 -5.95 19.30
N SER A 179 2.19 -6.61 19.96
CA SER A 179 3.22 -5.93 20.74
C SER A 179 4.27 -5.26 19.85
N PRO A 180 4.51 -3.94 19.98
CA PRO A 180 5.58 -3.24 19.26
C PRO A 180 6.97 -3.79 19.51
N LEU A 181 7.24 -4.27 20.73
CA LEU A 181 8.54 -4.88 21.09
C LEU A 181 8.71 -6.23 20.39
N VAL A 182 7.64 -7.06 20.36
CA VAL A 182 7.67 -8.34 19.63
C VAL A 182 7.81 -8.09 18.13
N ARG A 183 7.09 -7.13 17.55
CA ARG A 183 7.27 -6.76 16.14
C ARG A 183 8.71 -6.37 15.84
N ARG A 184 9.30 -5.52 16.68
CA ARG A 184 10.69 -5.08 16.51
C ARG A 184 11.66 -6.25 16.61
N PHE A 185 11.50 -7.11 17.59
CA PHE A 185 12.32 -8.31 17.77
C PHE A 185 12.20 -9.24 16.55
N VAL A 186 10.97 -9.61 16.16
CA VAL A 186 10.71 -10.48 15.01
C VAL A 186 11.25 -9.88 13.72
N SER A 187 11.07 -8.58 13.49
CA SER A 187 11.54 -7.92 12.27
C SER A 187 13.05 -8.04 12.06
N TRP A 188 13.84 -8.05 13.14
CA TRP A 188 15.29 -8.16 13.06
C TRP A 188 15.81 -9.59 13.11
N THR A 189 15.02 -10.55 13.56
CA THR A 189 15.44 -11.94 13.72
C THR A 189 14.79 -12.86 12.69
N PHE A 190 13.53 -13.19 12.85
CA PHE A 190 12.83 -14.24 12.10
C PHE A 190 12.19 -13.75 10.79
N ALA A 191 11.78 -12.48 10.71
CA ALA A 191 10.98 -11.99 9.60
C ALA A 191 11.69 -12.15 8.25
N ILE A 192 12.94 -11.73 8.12
CA ILE A 192 13.64 -11.75 6.84
C ILE A 192 13.93 -13.18 6.36
N PRO A 193 14.50 -14.10 7.19
CA PRO A 193 14.64 -15.51 6.79
C PRO A 193 13.32 -16.15 6.39
N MET A 194 12.25 -15.93 7.16
CA MET A 194 10.93 -16.49 6.85
C MET A 194 10.33 -15.91 5.55
N THR A 195 10.49 -14.61 5.32
CA THR A 195 10.03 -13.99 4.06
C THR A 195 10.78 -14.55 2.85
N ILE A 196 12.07 -14.83 2.95
CA ILE A 196 12.83 -15.48 1.88
C ILE A 196 12.28 -16.88 1.59
N LEU A 197 11.92 -17.64 2.62
CA LEU A 197 11.41 -19.00 2.48
C LEU A 197 9.96 -19.07 1.98
N THR A 198 9.10 -18.17 2.42
CA THR A 198 7.65 -18.26 2.22
C THR A 198 7.09 -17.18 1.28
N GLY A 199 7.85 -16.12 0.99
CA GLY A 199 7.38 -14.93 0.30
C GLY A 199 6.84 -15.21 -1.10
N ARG A 200 7.44 -16.16 -1.86
CA ARG A 200 6.90 -16.55 -3.18
C ARG A 200 5.46 -17.03 -3.11
N LYS A 201 5.11 -17.83 -2.08
CA LYS A 201 3.74 -18.34 -1.90
C LYS A 201 2.79 -17.21 -1.51
N ALA A 202 3.23 -16.31 -0.63
CA ALA A 202 2.44 -15.16 -0.21
C ALA A 202 2.15 -14.23 -1.39
N VAL A 203 3.17 -13.90 -2.20
CA VAL A 203 3.02 -13.08 -3.40
C VAL A 203 2.12 -13.76 -4.42
N ALA A 204 2.31 -15.07 -4.70
CA ALA A 204 1.45 -15.82 -5.61
C ALA A 204 -0.03 -15.78 -5.19
N HIS A 205 -0.32 -15.82 -3.88
CA HIS A 205 -1.70 -15.69 -3.40
C HIS A 205 -2.27 -14.28 -3.63
N VAL A 206 -1.46 -13.24 -3.45
CA VAL A 206 -1.88 -11.85 -3.71
C VAL A 206 -2.17 -11.61 -5.20
N PHE A 207 -1.45 -12.29 -6.07
CA PHE A 207 -1.63 -12.19 -7.52
C PHE A 207 -2.73 -13.08 -8.09
N ALA A 208 -3.14 -14.12 -7.35
CA ALA A 208 -4.13 -15.06 -7.87
C ALA A 208 -5.41 -14.34 -8.35
N PRO A 209 -6.06 -14.83 -9.42
CA PRO A 209 -5.69 -16.01 -10.23
C PRO A 209 -4.55 -15.77 -11.22
N ASP A 210 -4.07 -14.53 -11.32
CA ASP A 210 -3.04 -14.13 -12.30
C ASP A 210 -1.65 -14.67 -11.92
N ALA A 211 -0.78 -14.77 -12.91
CA ALA A 211 0.61 -15.13 -12.66
C ALA A 211 1.42 -13.94 -12.14
N VAL A 212 2.35 -14.22 -11.23
CA VAL A 212 3.34 -13.23 -10.81
C VAL A 212 4.36 -13.03 -11.92
N PRO A 213 4.60 -11.80 -12.40
CA PRO A 213 5.67 -11.57 -13.37
C PRO A 213 7.04 -12.01 -12.84
N ASP A 214 7.85 -12.63 -13.68
CA ASP A 214 9.17 -13.16 -13.29
C ASP A 214 10.09 -12.07 -12.73
N ASP A 215 9.96 -10.85 -13.22
CA ASP A 215 10.75 -9.70 -12.82
C ASP A 215 10.16 -8.92 -11.62
N PHE A 216 9.01 -9.36 -11.06
CA PHE A 216 8.32 -8.64 -9.97
C PHE A 216 9.20 -8.40 -8.76
N ALA A 217 10.08 -9.33 -8.44
CA ALA A 217 11.02 -9.19 -7.34
C ALA A 217 11.90 -7.92 -7.49
N VAL A 218 12.26 -7.56 -8.72
CA VAL A 218 13.12 -6.42 -9.07
C VAL A 218 12.27 -5.23 -9.53
N LYS A 219 11.55 -5.36 -10.64
CA LYS A 219 10.76 -4.27 -11.25
C LYS A 219 9.63 -3.82 -10.33
N GLY A 220 8.85 -4.75 -9.80
CA GLY A 220 7.76 -4.49 -8.85
C GLY A 220 8.24 -4.18 -7.43
N GLY A 221 9.57 -4.29 -7.18
CA GLY A 221 10.20 -3.95 -5.91
C GLY A 221 9.96 -4.95 -4.77
N GLY A 222 9.58 -6.18 -5.08
CA GLY A 222 9.34 -7.21 -4.06
C GLY A 222 10.50 -7.43 -3.09
N LEU A 223 11.77 -7.34 -3.60
CA LEU A 223 12.96 -7.46 -2.75
C LEU A 223 13.08 -6.33 -1.73
N LEU A 224 12.52 -5.15 -1.97
CA LEU A 224 12.55 -4.03 -1.02
C LEU A 224 11.79 -4.33 0.28
N GLY A 225 10.91 -5.33 0.28
CA GLY A 225 10.26 -5.87 1.48
C GLY A 225 11.20 -6.62 2.43
N LEU A 226 12.40 -7.06 1.95
CA LEU A 226 13.39 -7.78 2.74
C LEU A 226 14.24 -6.84 3.64
N ARG A 227 13.60 -5.88 4.29
CA ARG A 227 14.24 -4.95 5.22
C ARG A 227 13.45 -4.92 6.54
N PRO A 228 14.11 -5.08 7.69
CA PRO A 228 13.43 -5.16 8.99
C PRO A 228 12.46 -4.01 9.27
N HIS A 229 12.82 -2.77 8.91
CA HIS A 229 11.95 -1.62 9.13
C HIS A 229 10.69 -1.65 8.26
N VAL A 230 10.77 -2.19 7.03
CA VAL A 230 9.60 -2.34 6.15
C VAL A 230 8.64 -3.39 6.69
N PHE A 231 9.16 -4.54 7.16
CA PHE A 231 8.35 -5.55 7.84
C PHE A 231 7.66 -4.96 9.08
N TYR A 232 8.40 -4.22 9.92
CA TYR A 232 7.84 -3.57 11.10
C TYR A 232 6.70 -2.60 10.74
N ALA A 233 6.93 -1.74 9.73
CA ALA A 233 5.94 -0.78 9.26
C ALA A 233 4.70 -1.48 8.68
N THR A 234 4.90 -2.51 7.86
CA THR A 234 3.80 -3.30 7.26
C THR A 234 2.94 -3.97 8.33
N ALA A 235 3.56 -4.60 9.33
CA ALA A 235 2.82 -5.20 10.46
C ALA A 235 2.08 -4.15 11.30
N THR A 236 2.67 -2.96 11.43
CA THR A 236 2.03 -1.83 12.13
C THR A 236 0.82 -1.32 11.34
N ASP A 237 0.96 -1.14 10.02
CA ASP A 237 -0.13 -0.72 9.13
C ASP A 237 -1.31 -1.71 9.16
N LEU A 238 -1.01 -3.02 9.07
CA LEU A 238 -2.02 -4.06 9.09
C LEU A 238 -2.88 -4.02 10.36
N LEU A 239 -2.25 -3.79 11.51
CA LEU A 239 -2.94 -3.72 12.79
C LEU A 239 -3.70 -2.40 12.99
N SER A 240 -3.26 -1.32 12.34
CA SER A 240 -3.82 0.01 12.51
C SER A 240 -4.90 0.35 11.49
N ALA A 241 -4.85 -0.26 10.30
CA ALA A 241 -5.81 0.05 9.22
C ALA A 241 -7.27 -0.21 9.59
N PRO A 242 -7.65 -1.30 10.29
CA PRO A 242 -9.04 -1.57 10.64
C PRO A 242 -9.66 -0.55 11.61
N VAL A 243 -8.83 0.21 12.35
CA VAL A 243 -9.30 1.11 13.42
C VAL A 243 -10.28 2.17 12.90
N ASP A 244 -10.03 2.71 11.72
CA ASP A 244 -10.83 3.83 11.18
C ASP A 244 -11.94 3.37 10.24
N LEU A 245 -11.90 2.14 9.72
CA LEU A 245 -12.84 1.65 8.71
C LEU A 245 -14.31 1.77 9.14
N PRO A 246 -14.72 1.39 10.37
CA PRO A 246 -16.11 1.53 10.79
C PRO A 246 -16.59 3.00 10.81
N ALA A 247 -15.69 3.95 11.11
CA ALA A 247 -16.01 5.38 11.08
C ALA A 247 -16.13 5.88 9.64
N MET A 248 -15.28 5.41 8.73
CA MET A 248 -15.34 5.73 7.31
C MET A 248 -16.61 5.20 6.66
N GLU A 249 -16.97 3.94 6.92
CA GLU A 249 -18.16 3.29 6.36
C GLU A 249 -19.45 4.05 6.65
N ARG A 250 -19.59 4.63 7.85
CA ARG A 250 -20.75 5.45 8.21
C ARG A 250 -20.81 6.77 7.46
N ARG A 251 -19.69 7.22 6.86
CA ARG A 251 -19.54 8.53 6.25
C ARG A 251 -19.40 8.49 4.72
N TYR A 252 -19.49 7.32 4.08
CA TYR A 252 -19.35 7.26 2.61
C TYR A 252 -20.44 8.05 1.87
N ALA A 253 -21.62 8.25 2.47
CA ALA A 253 -22.65 9.15 1.93
C ALA A 253 -22.21 10.63 1.91
N ASP A 254 -21.24 11.01 2.75
CA ASP A 254 -20.72 12.38 2.85
C ASP A 254 -19.67 12.71 1.77
N LEU A 255 -19.28 11.74 0.95
CA LEU A 255 -18.31 11.97 -0.13
C LEU A 255 -18.84 13.04 -1.08
N THR A 256 -18.06 14.12 -1.24
CA THR A 256 -18.40 15.25 -2.14
C THR A 256 -17.67 15.19 -3.47
N VAL A 257 -16.51 14.54 -3.51
CA VAL A 257 -15.70 14.36 -4.72
C VAL A 257 -16.12 13.11 -5.49
N PRO A 258 -16.01 13.10 -6.84
CA PRO A 258 -16.21 11.88 -7.62
C PRO A 258 -15.23 10.78 -7.22
N VAL A 259 -15.71 9.54 -7.19
CA VAL A 259 -14.93 8.35 -6.85
C VAL A 259 -15.14 7.30 -7.94
N ASP A 260 -14.10 6.99 -8.67
CA ASP A 260 -14.07 5.91 -9.64
C ASP A 260 -13.35 4.71 -9.06
N VAL A 261 -13.95 3.54 -9.18
CA VAL A 261 -13.42 2.29 -8.59
C VAL A 261 -13.24 1.25 -9.68
N LEU A 262 -12.05 0.67 -9.76
CA LEU A 262 -11.73 -0.48 -10.62
C LEU A 262 -11.47 -1.69 -9.75
N TYR A 263 -12.15 -2.81 -10.01
CA TYR A 263 -11.95 -4.07 -9.30
C TYR A 263 -11.70 -5.24 -10.23
N GLY A 264 -10.85 -6.17 -9.81
CA GLY A 264 -10.74 -7.49 -10.40
C GLY A 264 -11.86 -8.40 -9.90
N HIS A 265 -12.59 -9.05 -10.80
CA HIS A 265 -13.71 -9.94 -10.47
C HIS A 265 -13.29 -11.12 -9.57
N ALA A 266 -12.07 -11.60 -9.74
CA ALA A 266 -11.52 -12.75 -9.04
C ALA A 266 -10.50 -12.37 -7.93
N ASP A 267 -10.59 -11.17 -7.37
CA ASP A 267 -9.71 -10.69 -6.30
C ASP A 267 -9.82 -11.58 -5.05
N PRO A 268 -8.77 -12.33 -4.65
CA PRO A 268 -8.80 -13.23 -3.50
C PRO A 268 -8.48 -12.51 -2.18
N ILE A 269 -8.10 -11.23 -2.23
CA ILE A 269 -7.69 -10.45 -1.08
C ILE A 269 -8.84 -9.60 -0.55
N LEU A 270 -9.52 -8.90 -1.45
CA LEU A 270 -10.65 -8.03 -1.14
C LEU A 270 -11.78 -8.33 -2.13
N ASP A 271 -12.86 -8.94 -1.63
CA ASP A 271 -14.03 -9.24 -2.46
C ASP A 271 -14.66 -7.95 -2.98
N TRP A 272 -14.83 -7.85 -4.30
CA TRP A 272 -15.32 -6.65 -4.95
C TRP A 272 -16.77 -6.31 -4.58
N ARG A 273 -17.59 -7.28 -4.18
CA ARG A 273 -18.95 -7.03 -3.71
C ARG A 273 -18.92 -6.37 -2.34
N THR A 274 -18.10 -6.89 -1.44
CA THR A 274 -17.95 -6.35 -0.09
C THR A 274 -17.32 -4.96 -0.08
N HIS A 275 -16.35 -4.73 -0.95
CA HIS A 275 -15.58 -3.47 -0.93
C HIS A 275 -15.96 -2.49 -2.05
N GLY A 276 -16.25 -2.96 -3.25
CA GLY A 276 -16.60 -2.10 -4.39
C GLY A 276 -18.10 -1.81 -4.48
N GLU A 277 -18.91 -2.86 -4.57
CA GLU A 277 -20.36 -2.74 -4.72
C GLU A 277 -20.99 -2.11 -3.47
N ALA A 278 -20.63 -2.57 -2.27
CA ALA A 278 -21.15 -2.00 -1.04
C ALA A 278 -20.77 -0.52 -0.87
N LEU A 279 -19.57 -0.11 -1.33
CA LEU A 279 -19.18 1.30 -1.35
C LEU A 279 -20.04 2.10 -2.35
N ALA A 280 -20.29 1.58 -3.54
CA ALA A 280 -21.14 2.22 -4.55
C ALA A 280 -22.60 2.36 -4.09
N GLN A 281 -23.10 1.39 -3.32
CA GLN A 281 -24.46 1.47 -2.73
C GLN A 281 -24.58 2.57 -1.65
N LYS A 282 -23.47 2.90 -0.97
CA LYS A 282 -23.46 3.93 0.11
C LYS A 282 -23.32 5.36 -0.41
N SER A 283 -22.82 5.57 -1.63
CA SER A 283 -22.61 6.92 -2.15
C SER A 283 -22.89 7.03 -3.66
N PRO A 284 -23.74 7.98 -4.08
CA PRO A 284 -23.99 8.24 -5.50
C PRO A 284 -22.77 8.84 -6.23
N ARG A 285 -21.72 9.22 -5.50
CA ARG A 285 -20.46 9.72 -6.07
C ARG A 285 -19.56 8.60 -6.56
N VAL A 286 -19.86 7.34 -6.22
CA VAL A 286 -19.02 6.18 -6.54
C VAL A 286 -19.51 5.50 -7.81
N ARG A 287 -18.61 5.34 -8.77
CA ARG A 287 -18.79 4.53 -9.97
C ARG A 287 -17.88 3.32 -9.88
N LEU A 288 -18.45 2.13 -10.04
CA LEU A 288 -17.72 0.86 -10.00
C LEU A 288 -17.60 0.27 -11.40
N LYS A 289 -16.39 -0.09 -11.78
CA LYS A 289 -16.07 -0.92 -12.94
C LYS A 289 -15.40 -2.21 -12.47
N VAL A 290 -15.94 -3.35 -12.87
CA VAL A 290 -15.38 -4.67 -12.58
C VAL A 290 -14.80 -5.24 -13.86
N VAL A 291 -13.59 -5.78 -13.78
CA VAL A 291 -12.87 -6.35 -14.93
C VAL A 291 -12.35 -7.76 -14.58
N GLU A 292 -12.00 -8.53 -15.57
CA GLU A 292 -11.29 -9.78 -15.33
C GLU A 292 -9.93 -9.52 -14.68
N GLY A 293 -9.55 -10.35 -13.72
CA GLY A 293 -8.29 -10.26 -12.99
C GLY A 293 -8.44 -10.35 -11.49
N GLY A 294 -7.30 -10.33 -10.79
CA GLY A 294 -7.17 -10.41 -9.35
C GLY A 294 -6.94 -9.06 -8.68
N HIS A 295 -6.18 -9.08 -7.58
CA HIS A 295 -5.92 -7.89 -6.76
C HIS A 295 -4.92 -6.90 -7.38
N MET A 296 -3.98 -7.39 -8.19
CA MET A 296 -2.81 -6.62 -8.64
C MET A 296 -2.98 -6.05 -10.07
N LEU A 297 -4.15 -5.51 -10.38
CA LEU A 297 -4.51 -4.95 -11.69
C LEU A 297 -3.45 -3.98 -12.28
N PRO A 298 -2.76 -3.10 -11.51
CA PRO A 298 -1.70 -2.25 -12.06
C PRO A 298 -0.51 -3.03 -12.61
N VAL A 299 -0.38 -4.32 -12.24
CA VAL A 299 0.72 -5.20 -12.67
C VAL A 299 0.25 -6.21 -13.70
N THR A 300 -0.95 -6.77 -13.54
CA THR A 300 -1.45 -7.89 -14.36
C THR A 300 -2.15 -7.43 -15.64
N ILE A 301 -2.81 -6.26 -15.60
CA ILE A 301 -3.45 -5.61 -16.76
C ILE A 301 -3.05 -4.13 -16.87
N PRO A 302 -1.74 -3.81 -16.97
CA PRO A 302 -1.24 -2.45 -16.82
C PRO A 302 -1.78 -1.47 -17.86
N ASP A 303 -1.93 -1.90 -19.12
CA ASP A 303 -2.43 -1.03 -20.20
C ASP A 303 -3.91 -0.68 -19.99
N ALA A 304 -4.76 -1.67 -19.70
CA ALA A 304 -6.18 -1.45 -19.43
C ALA A 304 -6.38 -0.60 -18.16
N THR A 305 -5.55 -0.79 -17.13
CA THR A 305 -5.56 0.05 -15.94
C THR A 305 -5.18 1.49 -16.26
N ALA A 306 -4.18 1.70 -17.13
CA ALA A 306 -3.77 3.05 -17.55
C ALA A 306 -4.82 3.72 -18.43
N ASP A 307 -5.48 3.00 -19.34
CA ASP A 307 -6.60 3.52 -20.14
C ASP A 307 -7.71 4.00 -19.24
N TRP A 308 -8.11 3.19 -18.27
CA TRP A 308 -9.12 3.58 -17.29
C TRP A 308 -8.69 4.81 -16.47
N LEU A 309 -7.43 4.91 -16.04
CA LEU A 309 -6.92 6.08 -15.32
C LEU A 309 -6.99 7.35 -16.19
N LEU A 310 -6.68 7.27 -17.47
CA LEU A 310 -6.79 8.40 -18.40
C LEU A 310 -8.26 8.82 -18.62
N GLU A 311 -9.18 7.86 -18.76
CA GLU A 311 -10.63 8.12 -18.83
C GLU A 311 -11.13 8.85 -17.57
N VAL A 312 -10.72 8.35 -16.40
CA VAL A 312 -11.07 8.94 -15.10
C VAL A 312 -10.51 10.36 -14.98
N ALA A 313 -9.25 10.58 -15.36
CA ALA A 313 -8.59 11.88 -15.27
C ALA A 313 -9.19 12.92 -16.23
N ALA A 314 -9.68 12.49 -17.40
CA ALA A 314 -10.30 13.36 -18.40
C ALA A 314 -11.79 13.68 -18.10
N ALA A 315 -12.43 12.93 -17.20
CA ALA A 315 -13.86 13.11 -16.92
C ALA A 315 -14.14 14.44 -16.22
N PRO A 316 -15.22 15.16 -16.57
CA PRO A 316 -15.60 16.40 -15.88
C PRO A 316 -15.79 16.20 -14.38
N VAL A 317 -15.33 17.15 -13.57
CA VAL A 317 -15.46 17.09 -12.11
C VAL A 317 -16.90 17.13 -11.65
N ASP A 318 -17.77 17.82 -12.41
CA ASP A 318 -19.20 18.02 -12.12
C ASP A 318 -20.13 16.92 -12.67
N ALA A 319 -19.60 15.84 -13.23
CA ALA A 319 -20.40 14.71 -13.69
C ALA A 319 -21.07 14.02 -12.47
N GLY A 320 -22.05 14.70 -11.88
CA GLY A 320 -22.89 14.20 -10.80
C GLY A 320 -23.70 13.00 -11.27
N ALA A 321 -23.76 11.99 -10.40
CA ALA A 321 -24.75 10.92 -10.36
C ALA A 321 -25.08 10.24 -11.71
N ALA A 322 -24.12 9.60 -12.32
CA ALA A 322 -24.41 8.49 -13.24
C ALA A 322 -24.55 7.21 -12.39
N ARG A 323 -25.71 6.55 -12.51
CA ARG A 323 -26.03 5.28 -11.83
C ARG A 323 -24.91 4.27 -12.04
N ALA A 324 -24.62 3.48 -11.02
CA ALA A 324 -23.71 2.34 -11.09
C ALA A 324 -24.08 1.46 -12.30
N HIS A 325 -23.29 1.51 -13.35
CA HIS A 325 -23.29 0.52 -14.41
C HIS A 325 -22.25 -0.54 -14.02
N VAL A 326 -22.73 -1.70 -13.65
CA VAL A 326 -21.91 -2.92 -13.65
C VAL A 326 -21.76 -3.31 -15.11
N GLU A 327 -20.68 -2.94 -15.74
CA GLU A 327 -20.27 -3.49 -17.04
C GLU A 327 -19.61 -4.83 -16.78
N HIS A 328 -20.22 -5.90 -17.27
CA HIS A 328 -19.71 -7.27 -17.25
C HIS A 328 -18.86 -7.54 -18.49
#